data_c01714fc9acb384d4c95c1310d3d2a2e
#
_entry.id   c01714fc9acb384d4c95c1310d3d2a2e
#
_cell.length_a   1.000
_cell.length_b   1.000
_cell.length_c   1.000
_cell.angle_alpha   90.00
_cell.angle_beta   90.00
_cell.angle_gamma   90.00
#
_symmetry.space_group_name_H-M   'P 1'
#
loop_
_entity.id
_entity.type
_entity.pdbx_description
1 polymer ?
#
loop_
_entity_poly.entity_id
_entity_poly.type
_entity_poly.pdbx_seq_one_letter_code
_entity_poly.pdbx_strand_id
1 'polypeptide(L)'
;MGAGAAVDFLASLGYGTTRREQLQTAYHGLHVRSAAQVTRLWEGLQDIKGVRLYGPPPTRPRTATVAFTIDKCDSSVAAGEFAKKGLFLSHGDFYAATVVERLGLGQEGLLRAGCACYSTGEEIERLIAAVAELA
;
A
#
# COMPACT_ATOMS: atom_id res chain seq x y z
N MET A 1 -14.93 -1.75 23.97
CA MET A 1 -13.59 -1.43 24.54
C MET A 1 -12.51 -1.29 23.44
N GLY A 2 -12.45 -2.13 22.41
CA GLY A 2 -11.40 -2.11 21.39
C GLY A 2 -11.25 -0.78 20.61
N ALA A 3 -12.35 -0.15 20.17
CA ALA A 3 -12.28 1.11 19.44
C ALA A 3 -11.68 2.25 20.28
N GLY A 4 -11.99 2.32 21.57
CA GLY A 4 -11.40 3.31 22.47
C GLY A 4 -9.88 3.13 22.60
N ALA A 5 -9.42 1.88 22.80
CA ALA A 5 -8.00 1.56 22.87
C ALA A 5 -7.23 1.89 21.57
N ALA A 6 -7.86 1.70 20.40
CA ALA A 6 -7.27 2.08 19.13
C ALA A 6 -7.09 3.61 18.99
N VAL A 7 -8.07 4.38 19.46
CA VAL A 7 -7.97 5.85 19.50
C VAL A 7 -6.89 6.30 20.49
N ASP A 8 -6.80 5.67 21.66
CA ASP A 8 -5.76 5.98 22.64
C ASP A 8 -4.36 5.64 22.13
N PHE A 9 -4.21 4.51 21.43
CA PHE A 9 -2.96 4.15 20.74
C PHE A 9 -2.57 5.20 19.70
N LEU A 10 -3.50 5.62 18.83
CA LEU A 10 -3.21 6.65 17.83
C LEU A 10 -2.85 7.99 18.49
N ALA A 11 -3.55 8.38 19.55
CA ALA A 11 -3.22 9.60 20.29
C ALA A 11 -1.82 9.55 20.91
N SER A 12 -1.39 8.36 21.39
CA SER A 12 -0.05 8.19 21.98
C SER A 12 1.11 8.34 20.99
N LEU A 13 0.84 8.29 19.67
CA LEU A 13 1.84 8.55 18.63
C LEU A 13 2.06 10.03 18.36
N GLY A 14 1.20 10.90 18.89
CA GLY A 14 1.27 12.34 18.72
C GLY A 14 1.61 13.08 20.01
N TYR A 15 1.66 14.37 19.91
CA TYR A 15 1.90 15.29 21.03
C TYR A 15 0.85 16.40 21.07
N GLY A 16 0.60 16.95 22.25
CA GLY A 16 -0.40 17.99 22.51
C GLY A 16 -0.93 17.89 23.93
N THR A 17 -1.66 18.93 24.36
CA THR A 17 -2.26 19.03 25.70
C THR A 17 -3.61 18.32 25.77
N THR A 18 -4.28 18.19 24.64
CA THR A 18 -5.57 17.52 24.51
C THR A 18 -5.46 16.29 23.61
N ARG A 19 -6.35 15.30 23.80
CA ARG A 19 -6.44 14.12 22.93
C ARG A 19 -6.61 14.52 21.45
N ARG A 20 -7.36 15.58 21.17
CA ARG A 20 -7.57 16.05 19.80
C ARG A 20 -6.27 16.57 19.17
N GLU A 21 -5.49 17.34 19.89
CA GLU A 21 -4.19 17.81 19.43
C GLU A 21 -3.22 16.66 19.20
N GLN A 22 -3.19 15.69 20.12
CA GLN A 22 -2.40 14.48 19.98
C GLN A 22 -2.76 13.70 18.70
N LEU A 23 -4.05 13.49 18.44
CA LEU A 23 -4.51 12.86 17.21
C LEU A 23 -4.15 13.65 15.95
N GLN A 24 -4.31 14.97 15.97
CA GLN A 24 -3.95 15.83 14.83
C GLN A 24 -2.46 15.74 14.50
N THR A 25 -1.59 15.81 15.50
CA THR A 25 -0.15 15.68 15.30
C THR A 25 0.27 14.28 14.90
N ALA A 26 -0.36 13.23 15.46
CA ALA A 26 -0.15 11.85 15.05
C ALA A 26 -0.51 11.65 13.58
N TYR A 27 -1.70 12.04 13.15
CA TYR A 27 -2.13 11.90 11.75
C TYR A 27 -1.28 12.70 10.78
N HIS A 28 -0.84 13.89 11.17
CA HIS A 28 0.10 14.67 10.35
C HIS A 28 1.42 13.92 10.15
N GLY A 29 2.03 13.42 11.21
CA GLY A 29 3.26 12.63 11.14
C GLY A 29 3.11 11.36 10.33
N LEU A 30 2.01 10.62 10.52
CA LEU A 30 1.69 9.43 9.76
C LEU A 30 1.49 9.74 8.26
N HIS A 31 0.84 10.86 7.95
CA HIS A 31 0.64 11.29 6.55
C HIS A 31 1.97 11.61 5.86
N VAL A 32 2.84 12.39 6.50
CA VAL A 32 4.17 12.73 5.97
C VAL A 32 4.99 11.46 5.72
N ARG A 33 5.03 10.55 6.71
CA ARG A 33 5.74 9.27 6.59
C ARG A 33 5.19 8.41 5.46
N SER A 34 3.87 8.23 5.41
CA SER A 34 3.23 7.38 4.40
C SER A 34 3.35 7.96 2.99
N ALA A 35 3.33 9.27 2.83
CA ALA A 35 3.57 9.93 1.55
C ALA A 35 4.96 9.60 1.00
N ALA A 36 6.00 9.69 1.83
CA ALA A 36 7.37 9.33 1.44
C ALA A 36 7.48 7.84 1.04
N GLN A 37 6.88 6.95 1.83
CA GLN A 37 6.88 5.51 1.56
C GLN A 37 6.16 5.15 0.25
N VAL A 38 4.98 5.75 0.01
CA VAL A 38 4.22 5.53 -1.23
C VAL A 38 4.95 6.08 -2.44
N THR A 39 5.59 7.25 -2.31
CA THR A 39 6.42 7.80 -3.39
C THR A 39 7.53 6.83 -3.75
N ARG A 40 8.28 6.33 -2.77
CA ARG A 40 9.35 5.37 -2.99
C ARG A 40 8.86 4.07 -3.64
N LEU A 41 7.75 3.52 -3.13
CA LEU A 41 7.15 2.31 -3.68
C LEU A 41 6.66 2.53 -5.12
N TRP A 42 5.98 3.65 -5.37
CA TRP A 42 5.47 3.99 -6.70
C TRP A 42 6.58 4.12 -7.73
N GLU A 43 7.60 4.92 -7.42
CA GLU A 43 8.75 5.13 -8.30
C GLU A 43 9.49 3.82 -8.57
N GLY A 44 9.77 3.02 -7.53
CA GLY A 44 10.44 1.74 -7.70
C GLY A 44 9.65 0.74 -8.55
N LEU A 45 8.33 0.69 -8.39
CA LEU A 45 7.49 -0.20 -9.20
C LEU A 45 7.29 0.32 -10.64
N GLN A 46 7.24 1.63 -10.84
CA GLN A 46 7.06 2.24 -12.15
C GLN A 46 8.21 1.93 -13.10
N ASP A 47 9.42 1.76 -12.58
CA ASP A 47 10.63 1.49 -13.35
C ASP A 47 10.77 0.01 -13.77
N ILE A 48 9.93 -0.88 -13.22
CA ILE A 48 9.96 -2.32 -13.54
C ILE A 48 9.17 -2.58 -14.83
N LYS A 49 9.84 -3.12 -15.83
CA LYS A 49 9.21 -3.53 -17.09
C LYS A 49 8.18 -4.63 -16.81
N GLY A 50 6.98 -4.50 -17.37
CA GLY A 50 5.89 -5.47 -17.15
C GLY A 50 5.02 -5.13 -15.93
N VAL A 51 5.33 -4.10 -15.16
CA VAL A 51 4.48 -3.61 -14.07
C VAL A 51 3.62 -2.44 -14.54
N ARG A 52 2.33 -2.51 -14.25
CA ARG A 52 1.38 -1.43 -14.50
C ARG A 52 0.77 -0.94 -13.21
N LEU A 53 0.91 0.36 -12.95
CA LEU A 53 0.36 1.02 -11.77
C LEU A 53 -1.03 1.61 -12.02
N TYR A 54 -1.87 1.63 -11.00
CA TYR A 54 -3.25 2.14 -11.07
C TYR A 54 -3.50 3.19 -9.97
N GLY A 55 -4.32 4.19 -10.32
CA GLY A 55 -4.70 5.28 -9.44
C GLY A 55 -3.84 6.54 -9.64
N PRO A 56 -4.06 7.58 -8.82
CA PRO A 56 -3.35 8.84 -8.95
C PRO A 56 -1.87 8.70 -8.55
N PRO A 57 -0.96 9.45 -9.20
CA PRO A 57 0.46 9.47 -8.81
C PRO A 57 0.66 10.08 -7.41
N PRO A 58 1.82 9.86 -6.76
CA PRO A 58 2.13 10.37 -5.42
C PRO A 58 2.10 11.89 -5.30
N THR A 59 2.21 12.61 -6.41
CA THR A 59 2.09 14.08 -6.46
C THR A 59 0.67 14.60 -6.16
N ARG A 60 -0.32 13.71 -6.10
CA ARG A 60 -1.71 14.04 -5.72
C ARG A 60 -2.02 13.48 -4.33
N PRO A 61 -2.96 14.09 -3.58
CA PRO A 61 -3.45 13.52 -2.32
C PRO A 61 -3.97 12.10 -2.54
N ARG A 62 -3.47 11.15 -1.75
CA ARG A 62 -3.86 9.73 -1.83
C ARG A 62 -3.65 9.01 -0.51
N THR A 63 -4.21 7.84 -0.39
CA THR A 63 -3.96 6.90 0.69
C THR A 63 -2.61 6.19 0.52
N ALA A 64 -2.09 5.63 1.60
CA ALA A 64 -0.83 4.89 1.63
C ALA A 64 -0.96 3.49 0.99
N THR A 65 -1.53 3.41 -0.22
CA THR A 65 -1.82 2.15 -0.90
C THR A 65 -1.53 2.28 -2.39
N VAL A 66 -0.78 1.34 -2.96
CA VAL A 66 -0.50 1.25 -4.41
C VAL A 66 -1.16 0.00 -4.97
N ALA A 67 -1.92 0.15 -6.05
CA ALA A 67 -2.49 -0.96 -6.80
C ALA A 67 -1.70 -1.15 -8.11
N PHE A 68 -1.42 -2.41 -8.47
CA PHE A 68 -0.63 -2.73 -9.65
C PHE A 68 -0.92 -4.13 -10.19
N THR A 69 -0.51 -4.37 -11.42
CA THR A 69 -0.47 -5.71 -12.06
C THR A 69 0.94 -6.00 -12.55
N ILE A 70 1.22 -7.29 -12.73
CA ILE A 70 2.44 -7.78 -13.36
C ILE A 70 2.00 -8.52 -14.64
N ASP A 71 2.62 -8.21 -15.76
CA ASP A 71 2.28 -8.81 -17.06
C ASP A 71 2.39 -10.33 -17.01
N LYS A 72 1.36 -11.02 -17.52
CA LYS A 72 1.28 -12.49 -17.60
C LYS A 72 1.35 -13.22 -16.26
N CYS A 73 1.11 -12.52 -15.16
CA CYS A 73 1.09 -13.10 -13.82
C CYS A 73 -0.22 -12.74 -13.10
N ASP A 74 -1.01 -13.75 -12.77
CA ASP A 74 -2.24 -13.56 -12.01
C ASP A 74 -1.95 -12.99 -10.63
N SER A 75 -2.80 -12.06 -10.17
CA SER A 75 -2.60 -11.39 -8.88
C SER A 75 -2.58 -12.37 -7.71
N SER A 76 -3.34 -13.47 -7.78
CA SER A 76 -3.35 -14.52 -6.76
C SER A 76 -2.05 -15.31 -6.73
N VAL A 77 -1.48 -15.63 -7.90
CA VAL A 77 -0.20 -16.32 -8.03
C VAL A 77 0.92 -15.45 -7.50
N ALA A 78 0.97 -14.19 -7.94
CA ALA A 78 1.97 -13.23 -7.47
C ALA A 78 1.91 -13.03 -5.95
N ALA A 79 0.71 -12.88 -5.37
CA ALA A 79 0.55 -12.76 -3.93
C ALA A 79 1.06 -14.00 -3.18
N GLY A 80 0.84 -15.21 -3.72
CA GLY A 80 1.40 -16.46 -3.18
C GLY A 80 2.93 -16.49 -3.20
N GLU A 81 3.56 -16.06 -4.28
CA GLU A 81 5.03 -15.98 -4.38
C GLU A 81 5.61 -14.94 -3.41
N PHE A 82 4.97 -13.78 -3.26
CA PHE A 82 5.39 -12.78 -2.28
C PHE A 82 5.24 -13.28 -0.83
N ALA A 83 4.17 -14.00 -0.53
CA ALA A 83 3.96 -14.57 0.80
C ALA A 83 5.07 -15.55 1.21
N LYS A 84 5.63 -16.33 0.28
CA LYS A 84 6.81 -17.20 0.54
C LYS A 84 8.05 -16.40 0.96
N LYS A 85 8.12 -15.14 0.55
CA LYS A 85 9.21 -14.19 0.91
C LYS A 85 8.88 -13.36 2.16
N GLY A 86 7.76 -13.64 2.84
CA GLY A 86 7.28 -12.87 4.00
C GLY A 86 6.70 -11.49 3.62
N LEU A 87 6.24 -11.32 2.39
CA LEU A 87 5.61 -10.10 1.89
C LEU A 87 4.11 -10.38 1.66
N PHE A 88 3.25 -9.77 2.47
CA PHE A 88 1.81 -10.06 2.45
C PHE A 88 1.05 -8.92 1.76
N LEU A 89 0.67 -9.15 0.50
CA LEU A 89 -0.12 -8.25 -0.31
C LEU A 89 -1.56 -8.75 -0.42
N SER A 90 -2.50 -7.82 -0.50
CA SER A 90 -3.87 -8.16 -0.90
C SER A 90 -3.96 -8.29 -2.42
N HIS A 91 -4.83 -9.18 -2.91
CA HIS A 91 -5.09 -9.37 -4.32
C HIS A 91 -6.59 -9.52 -4.61
N GLY A 92 -7.00 -9.34 -5.86
CA GLY A 92 -8.38 -9.49 -6.32
C GLY A 92 -9.05 -8.18 -6.71
N ASP A 93 -10.38 -8.12 -6.62
CA ASP A 93 -11.20 -6.98 -7.03
C ASP A 93 -11.51 -5.97 -5.92
N PHE A 94 -11.25 -6.32 -4.67
CA PHE A 94 -11.47 -5.48 -3.48
C PHE A 94 -12.91 -4.96 -3.34
N TYR A 95 -13.91 -5.75 -3.75
CA TYR A 95 -15.32 -5.35 -3.85
C TYR A 95 -15.56 -4.19 -4.84
N ALA A 96 -14.63 -3.97 -5.77
CA ALA A 96 -14.71 -2.98 -6.82
C ALA A 96 -14.82 -3.65 -8.21
N ALA A 97 -15.60 -4.72 -8.33
CA ALA A 97 -15.72 -5.55 -9.53
C ALA A 97 -15.93 -4.72 -10.79
N THR A 98 -16.86 -3.75 -10.77
CA THR A 98 -17.13 -2.86 -11.92
C THR A 98 -15.88 -2.07 -12.35
N VAL A 99 -15.03 -1.64 -11.42
CA VAL A 99 -13.79 -0.92 -11.74
C VAL A 99 -12.80 -1.88 -12.39
N VAL A 100 -12.63 -3.06 -11.83
CA VAL A 100 -11.72 -4.10 -12.34
C VAL A 100 -12.13 -4.55 -13.74
N GLU A 101 -13.42 -4.77 -13.98
CA GLU A 101 -13.98 -5.09 -15.30
C GLU A 101 -13.71 -3.97 -16.32
N ARG A 102 -13.94 -2.70 -15.96
CA ARG A 102 -13.67 -1.55 -16.84
C ARG A 102 -12.19 -1.36 -17.15
N LEU A 103 -11.31 -1.81 -16.27
CA LEU A 103 -9.86 -1.83 -16.50
C LEU A 103 -9.43 -3.01 -17.40
N GLY A 104 -10.35 -3.93 -17.73
CA GLY A 104 -10.09 -5.09 -18.56
C GLY A 104 -9.29 -6.21 -17.86
N LEU A 105 -9.32 -6.24 -16.51
CA LEU A 105 -8.51 -7.17 -15.71
C LEU A 105 -9.23 -8.48 -15.38
N GLY A 106 -10.52 -8.60 -15.77
CA GLY A 106 -11.30 -9.82 -15.60
C GLY A 106 -11.35 -10.29 -14.14
N GLN A 107 -11.21 -11.62 -13.95
CA GLN A 107 -11.19 -12.22 -12.61
C GLN A 107 -9.81 -12.18 -11.94
N GLU A 108 -8.76 -11.85 -12.67
CA GLU A 108 -7.38 -11.80 -12.17
C GLU A 108 -7.22 -10.70 -11.13
N GLY A 109 -7.93 -9.58 -11.29
CA GLY A 109 -7.90 -8.46 -10.36
C GLY A 109 -6.55 -7.74 -10.32
N LEU A 110 -6.24 -7.16 -9.17
CA LEU A 110 -5.06 -6.35 -8.92
C LEU A 110 -4.30 -6.88 -7.69
N LEU A 111 -3.02 -6.59 -7.64
CA LEU A 111 -2.26 -6.59 -6.39
C LEU A 111 -2.43 -5.23 -5.69
N ARG A 112 -2.45 -5.24 -4.38
CA ARG A 112 -2.52 -4.02 -3.58
C ARG A 112 -1.55 -4.07 -2.42
N ALA A 113 -0.55 -3.20 -2.46
CA ALA A 113 0.40 -2.97 -1.37
C ALA A 113 -0.03 -1.75 -0.55
N GLY A 114 -0.13 -1.90 0.76
CA GLY A 114 -0.45 -0.84 1.71
C GLY A 114 0.69 -0.61 2.69
N CYS A 115 1.07 0.65 2.89
CA CYS A 115 2.04 1.03 3.90
C CYS A 115 1.31 1.40 5.20
N ALA A 116 1.59 0.68 6.27
CA ALA A 116 1.08 0.96 7.61
C ALA A 116 2.03 1.89 8.39
N CYS A 117 1.59 2.34 9.55
CA CYS A 117 2.42 3.20 10.42
C CYS A 117 3.73 2.53 10.88
N TYR A 118 3.78 1.20 10.87
CA TYR A 118 4.94 0.39 11.23
C TYR A 118 5.73 -0.14 10.02
N SER A 119 5.28 0.10 8.77
CA SER A 119 6.04 -0.30 7.59
C SER A 119 7.39 0.41 7.53
N THR A 120 8.43 -0.31 7.13
CA THR A 120 9.79 0.20 7.04
C THR A 120 10.20 0.45 5.59
N GLY A 121 11.23 1.28 5.38
CA GLY A 121 11.81 1.47 4.05
C GLY A 121 12.42 0.17 3.51
N GLU A 122 13.00 -0.66 4.38
CA GLU A 122 13.56 -1.96 4.00
C GLU A 122 12.51 -2.92 3.45
N GLU A 123 11.33 -2.96 4.07
CA GLU A 123 10.19 -3.77 3.56
C GLU A 123 9.74 -3.30 2.18
N ILE A 124 9.77 -1.99 1.91
CA ILE A 124 9.45 -1.41 0.61
C ILE A 124 10.49 -1.84 -0.43
N GLU A 125 11.78 -1.74 -0.12
CA GLU A 125 12.86 -2.19 -1.03
C GLU A 125 12.75 -3.70 -1.32
N ARG A 126 12.48 -4.51 -0.30
CA ARG A 126 12.27 -5.95 -0.47
C ARG A 126 11.09 -6.25 -1.39
N LEU A 127 10.00 -5.49 -1.28
CA LEU A 127 8.84 -5.65 -2.17
C LEU A 127 9.21 -5.26 -3.61
N ILE A 128 9.87 -4.13 -3.82
CA ILE A 128 10.30 -3.70 -5.16
C ILE A 128 11.20 -4.76 -5.79
N ALA A 129 12.18 -5.28 -5.05
CA ALA A 129 13.07 -6.34 -5.53
C ALA A 129 12.30 -7.63 -5.86
N ALA A 130 11.37 -8.04 -5.01
CA ALA A 130 10.57 -9.24 -5.24
C ALA A 130 9.64 -9.10 -6.47
N VAL A 131 9.10 -7.91 -6.72
CA VAL A 131 8.32 -7.63 -7.95
C VAL A 131 9.20 -7.68 -9.19
N ALA A 132 10.41 -7.11 -9.13
CA ALA A 132 11.35 -7.14 -10.24
C ALA A 132 11.82 -8.56 -10.62
N GLU A 133 11.89 -9.48 -9.64
CA GLU A 133 12.23 -10.89 -9.90
C GLU A 133 11.08 -11.67 -10.55
N LEU A 134 9.83 -11.23 -10.36
CA LEU A 134 8.64 -11.92 -10.84
C LEU A 134 8.13 -11.36 -12.18
N ALA A 135 8.47 -10.12 -12.52
CA ALA A 135 8.08 -9.42 -13.75
C ALA A 135 9.00 -9.78 -14.93
#